data_ea4bdcfea4901c9414c1d914f3d75748
#
_entry.id   ea4bdcfea4901c9414c1d914f3d75748
#
_cell.length_a   1.000
_cell.length_b   1.000
_cell.length_c   1.000
_cell.angle_alpha   90.00
_cell.angle_beta   90.00
_cell.angle_gamma   90.00
#
_symmetry.space_group_name_H-M   'P 1'
#
loop_
_entity.id
_entity.type
_entity.pdbx_description
1 polymer ?
#
loop_
_entity_poly.entity_id
_entity_poly.type
_entity_poly.pdbx_seq_one_letter_code
_entity_poly.pdbx_strand_id
1 'polypeptide(L)'
;MNRIKQTIIALAIGLSLANCGDDFLDTTSSDQMSDSNTFTTIDGAQQVLTGAYDWLTNGWLAHMTNQYIFFLPDIMGDDALVTPDPNYNYGRFVSPYQYTVSPGSTYTDDPWKGCYSIIDNTNAILDNIGNLAESAERNRIEGEALSLRAYTYHFLVRMYAKPVNKYPDNPSIILRISSGTEDLPRATVKDVYNQLVVDMEKACGLLDQHSSSSKAYIGANAAHGILARLYLDLGDETNGIKHANAALKGVNLMNTAVYTADFCEVNSETLWAFECPTDDNQFYLSLPSFWYLCGDDYEDAVIGYSSLRVSKALINLMEDKDIRKTQFPKDSETNDYISETGYLTTKIHSRNNEMGQGSFNMLRGSEMYLIIAELAADKQHYDVAKEALNVVRIARGLDKYSGTDAGLADEIQQERRRELFAEGHRLFDMKRRGLALTRTGVDGHDLWTSQLDLPAGSCLLYTSDAADEL
;
A
#
# COMPACT_ATOMS: atom_id res chain seq x y z
N MET A 1 -60.96 46.53 -31.51
CA MET A 1 -59.47 46.43 -31.38
C MET A 1 -58.99 45.47 -30.26
N ASN A 2 -59.74 45.28 -29.19
CA ASN A 2 -59.31 44.46 -28.06
C ASN A 2 -59.46 42.97 -28.26
N ARG A 3 -60.40 42.48 -29.04
CA ARG A 3 -60.59 41.01 -29.24
C ARG A 3 -59.55 40.38 -30.16
N ILE A 4 -59.05 41.11 -31.18
CA ILE A 4 -58.00 40.66 -32.11
C ILE A 4 -56.67 40.56 -31.36
N LYS A 5 -56.35 41.49 -30.44
CA LYS A 5 -55.14 41.42 -29.61
C LYS A 5 -55.13 40.24 -28.64
N GLN A 6 -56.29 39.92 -28.08
CA GLN A 6 -56.42 38.76 -27.18
C GLN A 6 -56.31 37.42 -27.92
N THR A 7 -56.77 37.34 -29.16
CA THR A 7 -56.62 36.11 -29.98
C THR A 7 -55.21 35.90 -30.44
N ILE A 8 -54.45 36.96 -30.75
CA ILE A 8 -53.05 36.89 -31.14
C ILE A 8 -52.16 36.49 -29.95
N ILE A 9 -52.46 37.01 -28.76
CA ILE A 9 -51.73 36.63 -27.53
C ILE A 9 -52.00 35.16 -27.15
N ALA A 10 -53.22 34.71 -27.27
CA ALA A 10 -53.57 33.28 -27.02
C ALA A 10 -52.95 32.33 -28.03
N LEU A 11 -52.80 32.74 -29.31
CA LEU A 11 -52.13 31.95 -30.34
C LEU A 11 -50.59 31.92 -30.15
N ALA A 12 -49.97 33.02 -29.67
CA ALA A 12 -48.55 33.08 -29.36
C ALA A 12 -48.17 32.22 -28.15
N ILE A 13 -49.04 32.17 -27.12
CA ILE A 13 -48.83 31.30 -25.95
C ILE A 13 -49.03 29.81 -26.30
N GLY A 14 -49.97 29.52 -27.20
CA GLY A 14 -50.20 28.12 -27.67
C GLY A 14 -49.06 27.57 -28.53
N LEU A 15 -48.33 28.42 -29.26
CA LEU A 15 -47.17 28.02 -30.09
C LEU A 15 -45.86 27.87 -29.29
N SER A 16 -45.78 28.46 -28.10
CA SER A 16 -44.63 28.30 -27.23
C SER A 16 -44.67 27.04 -26.34
N LEU A 17 -45.80 26.33 -26.30
CA LEU A 17 -45.95 25.08 -25.53
C LEU A 17 -45.80 23.80 -26.37
N ALA A 18 -45.62 23.91 -27.68
CA ALA A 18 -45.57 22.76 -28.60
C ALA A 18 -44.10 22.36 -28.97
N ASN A 19 -43.09 22.94 -28.33
CA ASN A 19 -41.70 22.67 -28.70
C ASN A 19 -40.87 22.17 -27.51
N CYS A 20 -41.48 21.49 -26.56
CA CYS A 20 -40.80 20.61 -25.63
C CYS A 20 -40.85 19.19 -26.20
N GLY A 21 -40.00 18.86 -27.13
CA GLY A 21 -39.72 17.47 -27.44
C GLY A 21 -39.07 16.80 -26.20
N ASP A 22 -39.43 15.56 -25.94
CA ASP A 22 -38.85 14.75 -24.86
C ASP A 22 -37.29 14.66 -24.94
N ASP A 23 -36.70 14.93 -26.09
CA ASP A 23 -35.27 14.99 -26.34
C ASP A 23 -34.52 16.14 -25.63
N PHE A 24 -35.23 17.19 -25.17
CA PHE A 24 -34.55 18.31 -24.45
C PHE A 24 -34.26 18.00 -22.99
N LEU A 25 -34.86 16.97 -22.44
CA LEU A 25 -34.63 16.47 -21.08
C LEU A 25 -33.64 15.30 -21.04
N ASP A 26 -33.32 14.71 -22.19
CA ASP A 26 -32.26 13.72 -22.36
C ASP A 26 -30.91 14.37 -22.66
N THR A 27 -30.56 15.40 -21.94
CA THR A 27 -29.18 15.85 -21.88
C THR A 27 -28.40 14.83 -21.04
N THR A 28 -27.80 13.85 -21.68
CA THR A 28 -26.65 13.18 -21.12
C THR A 28 -25.63 14.28 -20.81
N SER A 29 -25.36 14.49 -19.54
CA SER A 29 -24.32 15.40 -19.09
C SER A 29 -23.05 15.02 -19.86
N SER A 30 -22.48 15.96 -20.62
CA SER A 30 -21.23 15.71 -21.36
C SER A 30 -20.05 15.36 -20.44
N ASP A 31 -20.22 15.54 -19.14
CA ASP A 31 -19.25 15.32 -18.08
C ASP A 31 -19.52 14.03 -17.27
N GLN A 32 -20.65 13.34 -17.50
CA GLN A 32 -20.91 12.02 -16.98
C GLN A 32 -20.93 11.03 -18.13
N MET A 33 -19.89 10.23 -18.28
CA MET A 33 -19.94 9.06 -19.14
C MET A 33 -21.05 8.15 -18.62
N SER A 34 -22.07 7.86 -19.45
CA SER A 34 -23.07 6.87 -19.08
C SER A 34 -22.40 5.52 -18.97
N ASP A 35 -22.68 4.74 -17.92
CA ASP A 35 -22.12 3.41 -17.69
C ASP A 35 -22.16 2.51 -18.93
N SER A 36 -23.21 2.65 -19.76
CA SER A 36 -23.38 1.89 -20.99
C SER A 36 -22.36 2.19 -22.09
N ASN A 37 -21.71 3.35 -22.09
CA ASN A 37 -20.74 3.74 -23.11
C ASN A 37 -19.28 3.65 -22.65
N THR A 38 -19.03 3.71 -21.35
CA THR A 38 -17.70 3.69 -20.75
C THR A 38 -16.92 2.45 -21.15
N PHE A 39 -17.54 1.29 -21.13
CA PHE A 39 -16.89 0.00 -21.42
C PHE A 39 -17.06 -0.48 -22.87
N THR A 40 -17.35 0.41 -23.79
CA THR A 40 -17.40 0.10 -25.23
C THR A 40 -16.07 0.41 -25.94
N THR A 41 -15.15 1.10 -25.26
CA THR A 41 -13.84 1.50 -25.80
C THR A 41 -12.70 1.22 -24.79
N ILE A 42 -11.52 1.00 -25.32
CA ILE A 42 -10.28 0.86 -24.52
C ILE A 42 -10.05 2.11 -23.67
N ASP A 43 -10.26 3.31 -24.22
CA ASP A 43 -10.04 4.57 -23.52
C ASP A 43 -11.01 4.72 -22.32
N GLY A 44 -12.25 4.30 -22.48
CA GLY A 44 -13.22 4.33 -21.38
C GLY A 44 -12.83 3.39 -20.24
N ALA A 45 -12.46 2.14 -20.56
CA ALA A 45 -11.97 1.20 -19.56
C ALA A 45 -10.68 1.69 -18.89
N GLN A 46 -9.77 2.32 -19.65
CA GLN A 46 -8.55 2.93 -19.12
C GLN A 46 -8.84 4.07 -18.14
N GLN A 47 -9.84 4.90 -18.39
CA GLN A 47 -10.22 5.98 -17.48
C GLN A 47 -10.72 5.43 -16.14
N VAL A 48 -11.52 4.36 -16.14
CA VAL A 48 -11.97 3.71 -14.88
C VAL A 48 -10.78 3.10 -14.14
N LEU A 49 -9.84 2.46 -14.87
CA LEU A 49 -8.62 1.91 -14.27
C LEU A 49 -7.75 3.02 -13.65
N THR A 50 -7.61 4.15 -14.35
CA THR A 50 -6.89 5.32 -13.81
C THR A 50 -7.56 5.85 -12.54
N GLY A 51 -8.89 5.92 -12.50
CA GLY A 51 -9.65 6.26 -11.30
C GLY A 51 -9.44 5.27 -10.15
N ALA A 52 -9.27 3.97 -10.44
CA ALA A 52 -8.95 2.99 -9.41
C ALA A 52 -7.55 3.19 -8.81
N TYR A 53 -6.56 3.55 -9.63
CA TYR A 53 -5.23 3.94 -9.16
C TYR A 53 -5.28 5.26 -8.37
N ASP A 54 -6.09 6.24 -8.81
CA ASP A 54 -6.25 7.50 -8.08
C ASP A 54 -6.82 7.27 -6.67
N TRP A 55 -7.81 6.41 -6.51
CA TRP A 55 -8.30 5.99 -5.19
C TRP A 55 -7.19 5.40 -4.30
N LEU A 56 -6.22 4.71 -4.86
CA LEU A 56 -5.08 4.18 -4.11
C LEU A 56 -4.08 5.26 -3.72
N THR A 57 -3.86 6.25 -4.60
CA THR A 57 -2.71 7.15 -4.52
C THR A 57 -3.06 8.56 -4.04
N ASN A 58 -4.29 9.02 -4.22
CA ASN A 58 -4.71 10.37 -3.87
C ASN A 58 -5.14 10.49 -2.41
N GLY A 59 -4.36 11.21 -1.62
CA GLY A 59 -4.62 11.45 -0.19
C GLY A 59 -5.74 12.46 0.09
N TRP A 60 -6.12 13.30 -0.88
CA TRP A 60 -7.12 14.34 -0.69
C TRP A 60 -8.55 13.88 -0.96
N LEU A 61 -8.72 13.08 -2.02
CA LEU A 61 -10.05 12.71 -2.51
C LEU A 61 -10.56 11.40 -1.92
N ALA A 62 -9.68 10.50 -1.52
CA ALA A 62 -10.00 9.11 -1.34
C ALA A 62 -9.60 8.57 0.02
N HIS A 63 -10.09 9.16 1.10
CA HIS A 63 -9.93 8.57 2.42
C HIS A 63 -8.48 8.22 2.80
N MET A 64 -7.49 8.91 2.21
CA MET A 64 -6.06 8.74 2.52
C MET A 64 -5.57 7.30 2.41
N THR A 65 -6.06 6.51 1.45
CA THR A 65 -5.81 5.06 1.33
C THR A 65 -4.31 4.74 1.30
N ASN A 66 -3.50 5.55 0.59
CA ASN A 66 -2.05 5.40 0.57
C ASN A 66 -1.41 5.51 1.97
N GLN A 67 -1.82 6.47 2.79
CA GLN A 67 -1.29 6.65 4.15
C GLN A 67 -1.61 5.42 5.02
N TYR A 68 -2.81 4.88 4.93
CA TYR A 68 -3.19 3.72 5.71
C TYR A 68 -2.45 2.46 5.29
N ILE A 69 -2.20 2.28 3.99
CA ILE A 69 -1.45 1.14 3.48
C ILE A 69 0.01 1.17 3.96
N PHE A 70 0.65 2.36 3.95
CA PHE A 70 2.04 2.50 4.36
C PHE A 70 2.22 2.63 5.87
N PHE A 71 1.37 3.38 6.56
CA PHE A 71 1.64 3.76 7.94
C PHE A 71 1.04 2.80 8.96
N LEU A 72 -0.23 2.37 8.78
CA LEU A 72 -0.89 1.57 9.80
C LEU A 72 -0.12 0.28 10.13
N PRO A 73 0.37 -0.51 9.15
CA PRO A 73 1.09 -1.73 9.47
C PRO A 73 2.41 -1.51 10.20
N ASP A 74 3.06 -0.36 10.02
CA ASP A 74 4.32 -0.07 10.69
C ASP A 74 4.10 0.51 12.08
N ILE A 75 3.19 1.50 12.24
CA ILE A 75 2.93 2.11 13.55
C ILE A 75 2.17 1.18 14.52
N MET A 76 1.45 0.20 14.02
CA MET A 76 0.87 -0.87 14.83
C MET A 76 1.89 -1.99 15.14
N GLY A 77 3.11 -1.92 14.60
CA GLY A 77 4.23 -2.77 14.95
C GLY A 77 5.05 -2.25 16.13
N ASP A 78 6.29 -2.71 16.22
CA ASP A 78 7.27 -2.41 17.28
C ASP A 78 8.52 -1.66 16.77
N ASP A 79 8.62 -1.38 15.47
CA ASP A 79 9.76 -0.67 14.87
C ASP A 79 9.49 0.83 14.68
N ALA A 80 8.25 1.19 14.36
CA ALA A 80 7.81 2.58 14.20
C ALA A 80 6.93 3.03 15.36
N LEU A 81 6.90 4.33 15.60
CA LEU A 81 6.04 4.95 16.60
C LEU A 81 5.49 6.28 16.09
N VAL A 82 4.40 6.72 16.73
CA VAL A 82 3.91 8.08 16.62
C VAL A 82 4.55 8.88 17.73
N THR A 83 5.13 10.06 17.42
CA THR A 83 5.68 10.92 18.48
C THR A 83 4.59 11.35 19.47
N PRO A 84 4.85 11.38 20.77
CA PRO A 84 3.89 11.87 21.75
C PRO A 84 3.71 13.41 21.73
N ASP A 85 4.60 14.15 21.06
CA ASP A 85 4.54 15.60 21.00
C ASP A 85 3.35 16.06 20.11
N PRO A 86 2.36 16.79 20.71
CA PRO A 86 1.19 17.25 19.99
C PRO A 86 1.52 18.31 18.92
N ASN A 87 2.67 18.97 18.96
CA ASN A 87 3.10 19.90 17.93
C ASN A 87 3.50 19.22 16.64
N TYR A 88 3.79 17.91 16.68
CA TYR A 88 4.12 17.11 15.50
C TYR A 88 3.02 16.13 15.14
N ASN A 89 2.39 15.45 16.10
CA ASN A 89 1.39 14.45 15.77
C ASN A 89 0.00 15.04 15.46
N TYR A 90 -0.35 16.18 16.03
CA TYR A 90 -1.68 16.81 15.86
C TYR A 90 -2.84 15.85 16.13
N GLY A 91 -2.65 14.86 17.01
CA GLY A 91 -3.61 13.79 17.28
C GLY A 91 -3.68 12.69 16.21
N ARG A 92 -2.88 12.78 15.13
CA ARG A 92 -2.88 11.78 14.04
C ARG A 92 -2.23 10.49 14.47
N PHE A 93 -2.81 9.38 14.02
CA PHE A 93 -2.32 8.01 14.23
C PHE A 93 -2.11 7.57 15.69
N VAL A 94 -2.47 8.40 16.66
CA VAL A 94 -2.32 8.07 18.09
C VAL A 94 -3.19 6.86 18.47
N SER A 95 -4.45 6.84 18.07
CA SER A 95 -5.35 5.73 18.42
C SER A 95 -4.96 4.38 17.79
N PRO A 96 -4.60 4.28 16.51
CA PRO A 96 -4.08 3.00 15.99
C PRO A 96 -2.74 2.61 16.63
N TYR A 97 -1.84 3.55 16.88
CA TYR A 97 -0.60 3.26 17.59
C TYR A 97 -0.86 2.68 18.98
N GLN A 98 -1.81 3.23 19.74
CA GLN A 98 -2.16 2.78 21.09
C GLN A 98 -3.20 1.65 21.12
N TYR A 99 -3.66 1.16 19.96
CA TYR A 99 -4.73 0.15 19.85
C TYR A 99 -6.03 0.55 20.59
N THR A 100 -6.36 1.84 20.57
CA THR A 100 -7.59 2.42 21.14
C THR A 100 -8.58 2.88 20.07
N VAL A 101 -8.45 2.32 18.88
CA VAL A 101 -9.35 2.62 17.76
C VAL A 101 -10.74 2.10 18.08
N SER A 102 -11.75 2.95 17.87
CA SER A 102 -13.16 2.57 18.01
C SER A 102 -13.79 2.25 16.65
N PRO A 103 -14.82 1.42 16.60
CA PRO A 103 -15.66 1.29 15.41
C PRO A 103 -16.15 2.65 14.91
N GLY A 104 -16.20 2.84 13.58
CA GLY A 104 -16.61 4.11 12.96
C GLY A 104 -15.58 5.24 13.07
N SER A 105 -14.35 4.95 13.51
CA SER A 105 -13.26 5.93 13.42
C SER A 105 -12.74 6.02 11.99
N THR A 106 -12.14 7.16 11.62
CA THR A 106 -11.51 7.34 10.31
C THR A 106 -10.41 6.30 10.02
N TYR A 107 -9.75 5.78 11.05
CA TYR A 107 -8.71 4.75 10.90
C TYR A 107 -9.26 3.34 10.62
N THR A 108 -10.55 3.12 10.79
CA THR A 108 -11.22 1.86 10.42
C THR A 108 -12.05 2.03 9.15
N ASP A 109 -12.81 3.12 9.07
CA ASP A 109 -13.76 3.39 7.99
C ASP A 109 -13.07 3.78 6.68
N ASP A 110 -12.10 4.71 6.75
CA ASP A 110 -11.50 5.26 5.54
C ASP A 110 -10.70 4.21 4.74
N PRO A 111 -9.80 3.41 5.36
CA PRO A 111 -9.11 2.37 4.60
C PRO A 111 -10.07 1.30 4.06
N TRP A 112 -11.15 0.99 4.79
CA TRP A 112 -12.20 0.09 4.32
C TRP A 112 -12.92 0.66 3.10
N LYS A 113 -13.48 1.86 3.20
CA LYS A 113 -14.22 2.52 2.12
C LYS A 113 -13.34 2.76 0.89
N GLY A 114 -12.12 3.29 1.09
CA GLY A 114 -11.17 3.50 0.00
C GLY A 114 -10.83 2.21 -0.75
N CYS A 115 -10.55 1.14 -0.03
CA CYS A 115 -10.29 -0.16 -0.64
C CYS A 115 -11.50 -0.72 -1.40
N TYR A 116 -12.72 -0.63 -0.85
CA TYR A 116 -13.91 -1.11 -1.57
C TYR A 116 -14.26 -0.23 -2.78
N SER A 117 -13.92 1.06 -2.79
CA SER A 117 -14.03 1.89 -4.00
C SER A 117 -13.08 1.43 -5.10
N ILE A 118 -11.84 1.06 -4.76
CA ILE A 118 -10.90 0.47 -5.73
C ILE A 118 -11.45 -0.86 -6.27
N ILE A 119 -11.96 -1.72 -5.37
CA ILE A 119 -12.52 -3.02 -5.72
C ILE A 119 -13.72 -2.86 -6.65
N ASP A 120 -14.62 -1.91 -6.39
CA ASP A 120 -15.80 -1.68 -7.21
C ASP A 120 -15.42 -1.22 -8.62
N ASN A 121 -14.49 -0.25 -8.75
CA ASN A 121 -13.96 0.18 -10.04
C ASN A 121 -13.31 -0.98 -10.81
N THR A 122 -12.51 -1.80 -10.15
CA THR A 122 -11.88 -2.96 -10.80
C THR A 122 -12.88 -4.02 -11.19
N ASN A 123 -13.90 -4.27 -10.38
CA ASN A 123 -15.01 -5.18 -10.70
C ASN A 123 -15.80 -4.67 -11.92
N ALA A 124 -16.10 -3.37 -11.98
CA ALA A 124 -16.79 -2.78 -13.15
C ALA A 124 -16.01 -2.99 -14.46
N ILE A 125 -14.68 -2.87 -14.41
CA ILE A 125 -13.83 -3.20 -15.56
C ILE A 125 -13.96 -4.69 -15.91
N LEU A 126 -13.79 -5.58 -14.93
CA LEU A 126 -13.75 -7.03 -15.15
C LEU A 126 -15.09 -7.60 -15.61
N ASP A 127 -16.21 -7.07 -15.11
CA ASP A 127 -17.57 -7.45 -15.54
C ASP A 127 -17.83 -7.08 -17.00
N ASN A 128 -17.18 -6.02 -17.49
CA ASN A 128 -17.41 -5.46 -18.82
C ASN A 128 -16.26 -5.71 -19.82
N ILE A 129 -15.15 -6.30 -19.38
CA ILE A 129 -13.96 -6.48 -20.24
C ILE A 129 -14.27 -7.27 -21.50
N GLY A 130 -15.25 -8.17 -21.46
CA GLY A 130 -15.72 -8.95 -22.60
C GLY A 130 -16.40 -8.14 -23.71
N ASN A 131 -16.81 -6.89 -23.44
CA ASN A 131 -17.40 -5.99 -24.43
C ASN A 131 -16.34 -5.37 -25.36
N LEU A 132 -15.07 -5.39 -24.93
CA LEU A 132 -13.95 -4.86 -25.71
C LEU A 132 -13.41 -5.93 -26.66
N ALA A 133 -13.02 -5.50 -27.87
CA ALA A 133 -12.33 -6.36 -28.80
C ALA A 133 -11.01 -6.88 -28.21
N GLU A 134 -10.67 -8.13 -28.52
CA GLU A 134 -9.41 -8.71 -28.06
C GLU A 134 -8.21 -7.94 -28.64
N SER A 135 -7.33 -7.51 -27.73
CA SER A 135 -6.13 -6.74 -28.05
C SER A 135 -5.11 -6.81 -26.91
N ALA A 136 -3.88 -6.45 -27.17
CA ALA A 136 -2.85 -6.35 -26.13
C ALA A 136 -3.23 -5.35 -25.02
N GLU A 137 -3.85 -4.22 -25.41
CA GLU A 137 -4.30 -3.20 -24.46
C GLU A 137 -5.47 -3.68 -23.57
N ARG A 138 -6.45 -4.41 -24.16
CA ARG A 138 -7.51 -5.04 -23.37
C ARG A 138 -6.91 -6.00 -22.33
N ASN A 139 -5.98 -6.85 -22.75
CA ASN A 139 -5.32 -7.82 -21.86
C ASN A 139 -4.52 -7.13 -20.77
N ARG A 140 -3.86 -6.02 -21.08
CA ARG A 140 -3.15 -5.18 -20.10
C ARG A 140 -4.13 -4.63 -19.05
N ILE A 141 -5.22 -4.00 -19.50
CA ILE A 141 -6.23 -3.42 -18.60
C ILE A 141 -6.83 -4.50 -17.69
N GLU A 142 -7.15 -5.68 -18.24
CA GLU A 142 -7.66 -6.81 -17.48
C GLU A 142 -6.65 -7.30 -16.44
N GLY A 143 -5.38 -7.45 -16.83
CA GLY A 143 -4.30 -7.87 -15.93
C GLY A 143 -4.03 -6.88 -14.82
N GLU A 144 -4.04 -5.59 -15.11
CA GLU A 144 -3.88 -4.53 -14.11
C GLU A 144 -5.08 -4.47 -13.14
N ALA A 145 -6.32 -4.56 -13.66
CA ALA A 145 -7.52 -4.56 -12.83
C ALA A 145 -7.56 -5.76 -11.86
N LEU A 146 -7.24 -6.97 -12.34
CA LEU A 146 -7.11 -8.16 -11.52
C LEU A 146 -6.03 -7.99 -10.44
N SER A 147 -4.89 -7.43 -10.81
CA SER A 147 -3.77 -7.22 -9.88
C SER A 147 -4.10 -6.19 -8.80
N LEU A 148 -4.74 -5.09 -9.19
CA LEU A 148 -5.12 -4.03 -8.26
C LEU A 148 -6.21 -4.50 -7.29
N ARG A 149 -7.21 -5.27 -7.78
CA ARG A 149 -8.23 -5.92 -6.95
C ARG A 149 -7.59 -6.87 -5.93
N ALA A 150 -6.69 -7.72 -6.38
CA ALA A 150 -6.02 -8.69 -5.52
C ALA A 150 -5.12 -7.99 -4.48
N TYR A 151 -4.34 -6.99 -4.86
CA TYR A 151 -3.52 -6.20 -3.94
C TYR A 151 -4.37 -5.54 -2.85
N THR A 152 -5.48 -4.94 -3.24
CA THR A 152 -6.39 -4.23 -2.33
C THR A 152 -7.06 -5.20 -1.35
N TYR A 153 -7.58 -6.32 -1.83
CA TYR A 153 -8.11 -7.37 -0.95
C TYR A 153 -7.05 -7.98 -0.05
N HIS A 154 -5.81 -8.14 -0.53
CA HIS A 154 -4.72 -8.64 0.29
C HIS A 154 -4.40 -7.71 1.45
N PHE A 155 -4.43 -6.38 1.23
CA PHE A 155 -4.33 -5.42 2.33
C PHE A 155 -5.49 -5.59 3.32
N LEU A 156 -6.74 -5.59 2.84
CA LEU A 156 -7.94 -5.74 3.69
C LEU A 156 -7.90 -7.02 4.54
N VAL A 157 -7.65 -8.18 3.94
CA VAL A 157 -7.64 -9.44 4.67
C VAL A 157 -6.52 -9.51 5.71
N ARG A 158 -5.36 -8.93 5.42
CA ARG A 158 -4.26 -8.84 6.40
C ARG A 158 -4.55 -7.87 7.55
N MET A 159 -5.22 -6.75 7.26
CA MET A 159 -5.60 -5.77 8.30
C MET A 159 -6.72 -6.31 9.19
N TYR A 160 -7.83 -6.77 8.60
CA TYR A 160 -9.09 -7.01 9.28
C TYR A 160 -9.38 -8.48 9.60
N ALA A 161 -8.48 -9.40 9.26
CA ALA A 161 -8.67 -10.83 9.55
C ALA A 161 -7.46 -11.46 10.23
N LYS A 162 -7.65 -12.68 10.70
CA LYS A 162 -6.59 -13.53 11.25
C LYS A 162 -5.71 -14.07 10.11
N PRO A 163 -4.43 -14.40 10.38
CA PRO A 163 -3.52 -14.88 9.34
C PRO A 163 -3.93 -16.25 8.79
N VAL A 164 -3.88 -16.38 7.46
CA VAL A 164 -4.36 -17.57 6.72
C VAL A 164 -3.64 -18.87 7.11
N ASN A 165 -2.35 -18.79 7.39
CA ASN A 165 -1.54 -19.96 7.74
C ASN A 165 -1.92 -20.60 9.10
N LYS A 166 -2.72 -19.91 9.92
CA LYS A 166 -3.15 -20.38 11.23
C LYS A 166 -4.67 -20.50 11.37
N TYR A 167 -5.42 -19.64 10.67
CA TYR A 167 -6.86 -19.51 10.83
C TYR A 167 -7.60 -19.42 9.48
N PRO A 168 -7.41 -20.41 8.57
CA PRO A 168 -7.95 -20.33 7.22
C PRO A 168 -9.49 -20.31 7.16
N ASP A 169 -10.15 -20.98 8.07
CA ASP A 169 -11.62 -21.12 8.07
C ASP A 169 -12.35 -20.03 8.88
N ASN A 170 -11.61 -19.08 9.47
CA ASN A 170 -12.25 -17.98 10.19
C ASN A 170 -12.93 -17.01 9.21
N PRO A 171 -14.04 -16.36 9.62
CA PRO A 171 -14.62 -15.26 8.86
C PRO A 171 -13.60 -14.11 8.74
N SER A 172 -13.64 -13.42 7.60
CA SER A 172 -12.70 -12.36 7.29
C SER A 172 -13.42 -11.09 6.81
N ILE A 173 -13.34 -10.81 5.55
CA ILE A 173 -13.88 -9.64 4.87
C ILE A 173 -14.99 -10.02 3.89
N ILE A 174 -15.72 -9.05 3.38
CA ILE A 174 -16.70 -9.27 2.32
C ILE A 174 -15.95 -9.46 0.99
N LEU A 175 -16.09 -10.63 0.38
CA LEU A 175 -15.49 -10.93 -0.92
C LEU A 175 -16.49 -10.66 -2.04
N ARG A 176 -16.33 -9.54 -2.73
CA ARG A 176 -17.12 -9.13 -3.88
C ARG A 176 -16.28 -9.23 -5.15
N ILE A 177 -16.67 -10.06 -6.10
CA ILE A 177 -15.94 -10.31 -7.35
C ILE A 177 -16.66 -9.76 -8.60
N SER A 178 -17.78 -9.07 -8.40
CA SER A 178 -18.51 -8.31 -9.41
C SER A 178 -18.97 -6.99 -8.82
N SER A 179 -19.20 -5.98 -9.66
CA SER A 179 -19.80 -4.71 -9.25
C SER A 179 -21.22 -4.90 -8.75
N GLY A 180 -21.66 -4.06 -7.80
CA GLY A 180 -23.01 -4.14 -7.26
C GLY A 180 -23.10 -3.74 -5.80
N THR A 181 -24.32 -3.62 -5.30
CA THR A 181 -24.63 -3.13 -3.95
C THR A 181 -25.33 -4.17 -3.05
N GLU A 182 -25.36 -5.43 -3.46
CA GLU A 182 -25.99 -6.49 -2.69
C GLU A 182 -25.26 -6.76 -1.38
N ASP A 183 -25.98 -7.03 -0.34
CA ASP A 183 -25.43 -7.47 0.93
C ASP A 183 -24.84 -8.88 0.79
N LEU A 184 -23.56 -9.01 1.03
CA LEU A 184 -22.84 -10.27 1.00
C LEU A 184 -22.32 -10.63 2.39
N PRO A 185 -22.36 -11.91 2.78
CA PRO A 185 -21.74 -12.34 4.03
C PRO A 185 -20.21 -12.24 3.92
N ARG A 186 -19.54 -12.22 5.09
CA ARG A 186 -18.09 -12.35 5.15
C ARG A 186 -17.65 -13.72 4.61
N ALA A 187 -16.65 -13.69 3.75
CA ALA A 187 -15.97 -14.90 3.28
C ALA A 187 -15.02 -15.45 4.35
N THR A 188 -14.64 -16.72 4.24
CA THR A 188 -13.52 -17.23 5.04
C THR A 188 -12.19 -16.65 4.56
N VAL A 189 -11.20 -16.62 5.45
CA VAL A 189 -9.84 -16.18 5.07
C VAL A 189 -9.33 -16.97 3.88
N LYS A 190 -9.51 -18.29 3.89
CA LYS A 190 -9.11 -19.21 2.82
C LYS A 190 -9.79 -18.89 1.49
N ASP A 191 -11.09 -18.59 1.49
CA ASP A 191 -11.82 -18.28 0.25
C ASP A 191 -11.32 -16.99 -0.37
N VAL A 192 -11.01 -15.98 0.47
CA VAL A 192 -10.38 -14.75 -0.01
C VAL A 192 -9.05 -15.07 -0.68
N TYR A 193 -8.11 -15.76 0.01
CA TYR A 193 -6.80 -16.07 -0.57
C TYR A 193 -6.90 -16.93 -1.83
N ASN A 194 -7.84 -17.88 -1.90
CA ASN A 194 -8.07 -18.66 -3.12
C ASN A 194 -8.46 -17.76 -4.30
N GLN A 195 -9.36 -16.79 -4.08
CA GLN A 195 -9.73 -15.84 -5.13
C GLN A 195 -8.55 -14.96 -5.55
N LEU A 196 -7.75 -14.48 -4.59
CA LEU A 196 -6.58 -13.64 -4.89
C LEU A 196 -5.56 -14.39 -5.75
N VAL A 197 -5.31 -15.67 -5.45
CA VAL A 197 -4.43 -16.50 -6.26
C VAL A 197 -4.97 -16.68 -7.67
N VAL A 198 -6.29 -16.96 -7.83
CA VAL A 198 -6.93 -17.08 -9.15
C VAL A 198 -6.78 -15.79 -9.95
N ASP A 199 -7.06 -14.65 -9.33
CA ASP A 199 -6.92 -13.33 -9.98
C ASP A 199 -5.48 -13.09 -10.43
N MET A 200 -4.51 -13.35 -9.54
CA MET A 200 -3.11 -13.05 -9.80
C MET A 200 -2.45 -14.00 -10.79
N GLU A 201 -2.78 -15.31 -10.78
CA GLU A 201 -2.28 -16.24 -11.79
C GLU A 201 -2.75 -15.81 -13.20
N LYS A 202 -4.03 -15.40 -13.32
CA LYS A 202 -4.56 -14.86 -14.58
C LYS A 202 -3.87 -13.55 -14.97
N ALA A 203 -3.70 -12.62 -14.01
CA ALA A 203 -3.05 -11.34 -14.22
C ALA A 203 -1.60 -11.50 -14.72
N CYS A 204 -0.82 -12.39 -14.08
CA CYS A 204 0.55 -12.68 -14.53
C CYS A 204 0.59 -13.18 -15.98
N GLY A 205 -0.30 -14.11 -16.34
CA GLY A 205 -0.36 -14.63 -17.70
C GLY A 205 -0.70 -13.57 -18.76
N LEU A 206 -1.53 -12.59 -18.42
CA LEU A 206 -1.89 -11.46 -19.29
C LEU A 206 -0.74 -10.44 -19.39
N LEU A 207 -0.14 -10.08 -18.27
CA LEU A 207 0.88 -9.04 -18.18
C LEU A 207 2.25 -9.51 -18.69
N ASP A 208 2.57 -10.80 -18.63
CA ASP A 208 3.80 -11.37 -19.19
C ASP A 208 3.96 -11.12 -20.69
N GLN A 209 2.85 -10.87 -21.39
CA GLN A 209 2.83 -10.56 -22.82
C GLN A 209 2.92 -9.06 -23.11
N HIS A 210 2.96 -8.23 -22.05
CA HIS A 210 2.96 -6.79 -22.19
C HIS A 210 4.20 -6.18 -21.52
N SER A 211 4.97 -5.39 -22.28
CA SER A 211 6.12 -4.65 -21.75
C SER A 211 5.68 -3.23 -21.32
N SER A 212 5.78 -2.91 -20.04
CA SER A 212 5.60 -1.54 -19.54
C SER A 212 6.94 -0.98 -19.08
N SER A 213 7.23 0.27 -19.45
CA SER A 213 8.37 1.01 -18.94
C SER A 213 8.02 1.83 -17.68
N SER A 214 6.74 2.12 -17.45
CA SER A 214 6.28 2.85 -16.26
C SER A 214 6.23 1.93 -15.05
N LYS A 215 6.65 2.44 -13.91
CA LYS A 215 6.53 1.79 -12.61
C LYS A 215 5.35 2.31 -11.79
N ALA A 216 4.63 3.32 -12.26
CA ALA A 216 3.40 3.81 -11.65
C ALA A 216 2.22 2.82 -11.76
N TYR A 217 2.28 1.92 -12.73
CA TYR A 217 1.26 0.91 -12.99
C TYR A 217 1.80 -0.50 -12.77
N ILE A 218 0.91 -1.45 -12.48
CA ILE A 218 1.30 -2.84 -12.21
C ILE A 218 1.66 -3.52 -13.53
N GLY A 219 2.96 -3.71 -13.77
CA GLY A 219 3.47 -4.52 -14.86
C GLY A 219 3.75 -5.98 -14.44
N ALA A 220 4.28 -6.80 -15.36
CA ALA A 220 4.54 -8.22 -15.10
C ALA A 220 5.37 -8.50 -13.84
N ASN A 221 6.50 -7.79 -13.66
CA ASN A 221 7.33 -7.96 -12.47
C ASN A 221 6.55 -7.67 -11.16
N ALA A 222 5.73 -6.62 -11.17
CA ALA A 222 4.92 -6.25 -10.01
C ALA A 222 3.82 -7.29 -9.74
N ALA A 223 3.12 -7.77 -10.76
CA ALA A 223 2.11 -8.81 -10.63
C ALA A 223 2.69 -10.08 -10.02
N HIS A 224 3.84 -10.55 -10.54
CA HIS A 224 4.56 -11.68 -9.95
C HIS A 224 5.00 -11.42 -8.51
N GLY A 225 5.42 -10.22 -8.18
CA GLY A 225 5.81 -9.85 -6.81
C GLY A 225 4.61 -9.85 -5.84
N ILE A 226 3.45 -9.36 -6.26
CA ILE A 226 2.20 -9.44 -5.47
C ILE A 226 1.84 -10.91 -5.23
N LEU A 227 1.91 -11.74 -6.25
CA LEU A 227 1.60 -13.17 -6.13
C LEU A 227 2.61 -13.90 -5.25
N ALA A 228 3.90 -13.56 -5.30
CA ALA A 228 4.91 -14.10 -4.39
C ALA A 228 4.61 -13.74 -2.93
N ARG A 229 4.12 -12.52 -2.67
CA ARG A 229 3.70 -12.08 -1.33
C ARG A 229 2.48 -12.87 -0.83
N LEU A 230 1.52 -13.19 -1.70
CA LEU A 230 0.40 -14.07 -1.36
C LEU A 230 0.87 -15.49 -0.97
N TYR A 231 1.79 -16.06 -1.75
CA TYR A 231 2.34 -17.39 -1.45
C TYR A 231 3.22 -17.41 -0.20
N LEU A 232 3.85 -16.26 0.16
CA LEU A 232 4.52 -16.13 1.46
C LEU A 232 3.53 -16.30 2.62
N ASP A 233 2.37 -15.64 2.56
CA ASP A 233 1.34 -15.77 3.60
C ASP A 233 0.76 -17.18 3.66
N LEU A 234 0.63 -17.86 2.53
CA LEU A 234 0.17 -19.24 2.41
C LEU A 234 1.24 -20.28 2.83
N GLY A 235 2.51 -19.89 2.92
CA GLY A 235 3.63 -20.81 3.19
C GLY A 235 3.92 -21.78 2.03
N ASP A 236 3.54 -21.41 0.80
CA ASP A 236 3.80 -22.20 -0.42
C ASP A 236 5.16 -21.83 -1.00
N GLU A 237 6.19 -22.59 -0.63
CA GLU A 237 7.56 -22.35 -1.09
C GLU A 237 7.70 -22.44 -2.61
N THR A 238 7.14 -23.47 -3.22
CA THR A 238 7.33 -23.76 -4.65
C THR A 238 6.82 -22.60 -5.51
N ASN A 239 5.59 -22.21 -5.29
CA ASN A 239 4.98 -21.12 -6.06
C ASN A 239 5.54 -19.75 -5.64
N GLY A 240 5.77 -19.52 -4.34
CA GLY A 240 6.35 -18.28 -3.85
C GLY A 240 7.73 -17.99 -4.44
N ILE A 241 8.64 -18.96 -4.45
CA ILE A 241 9.96 -18.83 -5.06
C ILE A 241 9.87 -18.67 -6.59
N LYS A 242 9.00 -19.43 -7.25
CA LYS A 242 8.77 -19.30 -8.70
C LYS A 242 8.40 -17.86 -9.07
N HIS A 243 7.42 -17.29 -8.38
CA HIS A 243 6.93 -15.95 -8.70
C HIS A 243 7.86 -14.84 -8.21
N ALA A 244 8.56 -15.00 -7.07
CA ALA A 244 9.61 -14.08 -6.65
C ALA A 244 10.75 -14.00 -7.67
N ASN A 245 11.21 -15.13 -8.21
CA ASN A 245 12.21 -15.15 -9.27
C ASN A 245 11.70 -14.52 -10.58
N ALA A 246 10.43 -14.71 -10.94
CA ALA A 246 9.84 -14.05 -12.10
C ALA A 246 9.78 -12.53 -11.90
N ALA A 247 9.41 -12.05 -10.71
CA ALA A 247 9.43 -10.63 -10.33
C ALA A 247 10.83 -10.01 -10.42
N LEU A 248 11.87 -10.77 -10.10
CA LEU A 248 13.27 -10.32 -10.14
C LEU A 248 13.89 -10.30 -11.55
N LYS A 249 13.17 -10.72 -12.58
CA LYS A 249 13.71 -10.78 -13.93
C LYS A 249 14.07 -9.38 -14.45
N GLY A 250 15.35 -9.14 -14.68
CA GLY A 250 15.88 -7.85 -15.13
C GLY A 250 15.96 -6.77 -14.03
N VAL A 251 15.81 -7.14 -12.76
CA VAL A 251 15.84 -6.26 -11.59
C VAL A 251 17.21 -6.37 -10.91
N ASN A 252 17.77 -5.23 -10.51
CA ASN A 252 18.99 -5.17 -9.74
C ASN A 252 18.74 -4.39 -8.45
N LEU A 253 19.30 -4.86 -7.32
CA LEU A 253 19.19 -4.13 -6.07
C LEU A 253 19.91 -2.78 -6.16
N MET A 254 19.38 -1.79 -5.45
CA MET A 254 20.03 -0.49 -5.28
C MET A 254 21.44 -0.69 -4.71
N ASN A 255 22.43 -0.06 -5.33
CA ASN A 255 23.75 0.06 -4.74
C ASN A 255 23.75 1.12 -3.62
N THR A 256 24.85 1.23 -2.89
CA THR A 256 24.96 2.16 -1.76
C THR A 256 24.59 3.60 -2.13
N ALA A 257 25.06 4.12 -3.25
CA ALA A 257 24.82 5.51 -3.65
C ALA A 257 23.32 5.76 -3.90
N VAL A 258 22.67 4.88 -4.67
CA VAL A 258 21.22 4.97 -4.94
C VAL A 258 20.42 4.79 -3.65
N TYR A 259 20.78 3.82 -2.80
CA TYR A 259 20.04 3.58 -1.56
C TYR A 259 20.10 4.77 -0.59
N THR A 260 21.21 5.49 -0.53
CA THR A 260 21.41 6.60 0.41
C THR A 260 20.90 7.95 -0.12
N ALA A 261 20.86 8.16 -1.44
CA ALA A 261 20.48 9.43 -2.04
C ALA A 261 19.12 9.40 -2.75
N ASP A 262 18.80 8.28 -3.41
CA ASP A 262 17.70 8.21 -4.37
C ASP A 262 16.66 7.12 -4.02
N PHE A 263 16.51 6.78 -2.72
CA PHE A 263 15.56 5.74 -2.30
C PHE A 263 14.13 6.05 -2.72
N CYS A 264 13.74 7.33 -2.70
CA CYS A 264 12.42 7.81 -3.09
C CYS A 264 12.34 8.20 -4.58
N GLU A 265 13.11 7.52 -5.42
CA GLU A 265 13.06 7.62 -6.88
C GLU A 265 12.80 6.23 -7.50
N VAL A 266 12.19 6.23 -8.70
CA VAL A 266 12.14 5.01 -9.49
C VAL A 266 13.55 4.61 -9.88
N ASN A 267 13.94 3.40 -9.50
CA ASN A 267 15.31 2.92 -9.71
C ASN A 267 15.33 1.44 -10.17
N SER A 268 16.52 0.86 -10.29
CA SER A 268 16.71 -0.51 -10.79
C SER A 268 16.09 -1.61 -9.93
N GLU A 269 15.72 -1.31 -8.69
CA GLU A 269 15.10 -2.25 -7.75
C GLU A 269 13.56 -2.15 -7.76
N THR A 270 13.01 -1.04 -8.25
CA THR A 270 11.56 -0.77 -8.23
C THR A 270 10.80 -1.75 -9.14
N LEU A 271 9.84 -2.45 -8.57
CA LEU A 271 8.87 -3.26 -9.30
C LEU A 271 7.59 -2.46 -9.58
N TRP A 272 7.10 -1.76 -8.56
CA TRP A 272 5.93 -0.88 -8.63
C TRP A 272 6.10 0.25 -7.62
N ALA A 273 5.77 1.46 -8.01
CA ALA A 273 5.90 2.66 -7.18
C ALA A 273 4.63 3.52 -7.22
N PHE A 274 4.35 4.16 -6.13
CA PHE A 274 3.47 5.31 -6.07
C PHE A 274 4.31 6.56 -6.41
N GLU A 275 3.96 7.25 -7.47
CA GLU A 275 4.69 8.43 -7.95
C GLU A 275 3.91 9.70 -7.61
N CYS A 276 4.57 10.67 -6.96
CA CYS A 276 4.07 12.00 -6.68
C CYS A 276 4.87 13.02 -7.51
N PRO A 277 4.42 13.39 -8.71
CA PRO A 277 5.06 14.43 -9.52
C PRO A 277 4.75 15.83 -8.97
N THR A 278 5.43 16.85 -9.53
CA THR A 278 5.33 18.23 -9.07
C THR A 278 3.92 18.81 -9.18
N ASP A 279 3.19 18.42 -10.21
CA ASP A 279 1.84 18.92 -10.54
C ASP A 279 0.70 18.11 -9.89
N ASP A 280 1.03 16.97 -9.26
CA ASP A 280 0.07 16.13 -8.53
C ASP A 280 0.65 15.70 -7.19
N ASN A 281 1.16 16.65 -6.41
CA ASN A 281 1.69 16.34 -5.10
C ASN A 281 0.63 16.55 -4.01
N GLN A 282 0.75 15.77 -2.94
CA GLN A 282 -0.19 15.79 -1.82
C GLN A 282 0.22 16.73 -0.69
N PHE A 283 1.26 17.53 -0.89
CA PHE A 283 1.78 18.48 0.09
C PHE A 283 1.90 17.88 1.51
N TYR A 284 1.18 18.44 2.49
CA TYR A 284 1.19 17.99 3.89
C TYR A 284 0.70 16.56 4.08
N LEU A 285 -0.13 16.03 3.17
CA LEU A 285 -0.67 14.68 3.24
C LEU A 285 0.20 13.65 2.52
N SER A 286 1.34 14.07 1.98
CA SER A 286 2.30 13.18 1.33
C SER A 286 2.99 12.26 2.33
N LEU A 287 3.45 11.10 1.84
CA LEU A 287 4.16 10.13 2.68
C LEU A 287 5.40 10.72 3.37
N PRO A 288 6.27 11.50 2.69
CA PRO A 288 7.44 12.11 3.34
C PRO A 288 7.08 13.05 4.49
N SER A 289 5.98 13.80 4.36
CA SER A 289 5.55 14.77 5.36
C SER A 289 5.38 14.17 6.76
N PHE A 290 5.03 12.89 6.85
CA PHE A 290 4.83 12.21 8.13
C PHE A 290 6.12 11.66 8.74
N TRP A 291 7.11 11.31 7.92
CA TRP A 291 8.38 10.74 8.38
C TRP A 291 9.46 11.79 8.63
N TYR A 292 9.49 12.84 7.83
CA TYR A 292 10.56 13.82 7.86
C TYR A 292 10.05 15.24 7.65
N LEU A 293 10.77 16.23 8.22
CA LEU A 293 10.55 17.64 7.95
C LEU A 293 11.32 18.00 6.68
N CYS A 294 10.64 18.67 5.72
CA CYS A 294 11.29 19.21 4.53
C CYS A 294 11.75 20.63 4.81
N GLY A 295 13.00 20.98 4.40
CA GLY A 295 13.59 22.32 4.53
C GLY A 295 14.98 22.28 5.15
N ASP A 296 15.88 23.12 4.67
CA ASP A 296 17.28 23.18 5.13
C ASP A 296 17.46 23.96 6.45
N ASP A 297 16.46 24.76 6.85
CA ASP A 297 16.50 25.58 8.06
C ASP A 297 15.16 25.59 8.81
N TYR A 298 15.23 25.48 10.12
CA TYR A 298 14.08 25.59 11.04
C TYR A 298 13.33 26.93 10.94
N GLU A 299 13.92 27.95 10.30
CA GLU A 299 13.36 29.29 10.15
C GLU A 299 12.64 29.51 8.81
N ASP A 300 12.97 28.73 7.76
CA ASP A 300 12.33 28.84 6.45
C ASP A 300 11.34 27.69 6.20
N ALA A 301 10.14 27.85 6.73
CA ALA A 301 8.94 27.04 6.41
C ALA A 301 9.21 25.55 6.33
N VAL A 302 9.51 24.94 7.44
CA VAL A 302 9.44 23.50 7.63
C VAL A 302 8.02 23.05 7.30
N ILE A 303 7.88 22.30 6.22
CA ILE A 303 6.59 21.86 5.74
C ILE A 303 6.52 20.34 5.87
N GLY A 304 5.75 19.88 6.81
CA GLY A 304 5.53 18.46 7.11
C GLY A 304 5.09 18.26 8.55
N TYR A 305 4.46 17.14 8.82
CA TYR A 305 4.00 16.80 10.16
C TYR A 305 5.11 16.16 11.00
N SER A 306 6.00 15.39 10.37
CA SER A 306 7.03 14.63 11.06
C SER A 306 6.50 13.85 12.30
N SER A 307 5.32 13.24 12.13
CA SER A 307 4.59 12.57 13.20
C SER A 307 5.13 11.19 13.51
N LEU A 308 5.79 10.56 12.54
CA LEU A 308 6.27 9.19 12.63
C LEU A 308 7.75 9.16 12.98
N ARG A 309 8.13 8.20 13.79
CA ARG A 309 9.49 7.99 14.30
C ARG A 309 9.80 6.49 14.28
N VAL A 310 11.05 6.16 14.51
CA VAL A 310 11.50 4.78 14.71
C VAL A 310 11.98 4.54 16.13
N SER A 311 11.89 3.29 16.56
CA SER A 311 12.44 2.85 17.85
C SER A 311 13.95 2.63 17.74
N LYS A 312 14.67 2.82 18.85
CA LYS A 312 16.10 2.48 18.92
C LYS A 312 16.36 0.99 18.73
N ALA A 313 15.39 0.16 19.06
CA ALA A 313 15.49 -1.28 18.86
C ALA A 313 15.74 -1.62 17.38
N LEU A 314 15.07 -0.94 16.45
CA LEU A 314 15.33 -1.10 15.02
C LEU A 314 16.76 -0.66 14.64
N ILE A 315 17.20 0.50 15.11
CA ILE A 315 18.55 1.02 14.81
C ILE A 315 19.63 0.07 15.33
N ASN A 316 19.43 -0.49 16.52
CA ASN A 316 20.35 -1.42 17.16
C ASN A 316 20.46 -2.79 16.44
N LEU A 317 19.52 -3.14 15.57
CA LEU A 317 19.63 -4.33 14.72
C LEU A 317 20.69 -4.18 13.62
N MET A 318 21.11 -2.95 13.32
CA MET A 318 22.02 -2.63 12.22
C MET A 318 23.48 -2.59 12.70
N GLU A 319 24.36 -3.27 12.01
CA GLU A 319 25.82 -3.19 12.22
C GLU A 319 26.35 -1.79 11.82
N ASP A 320 27.53 -1.39 12.32
CA ASP A 320 28.07 -0.04 12.03
C ASP A 320 28.39 0.19 10.55
N LYS A 321 28.70 -0.85 9.82
CA LYS A 321 28.94 -0.80 8.36
C LYS A 321 27.68 -0.89 7.52
N ASP A 322 26.51 -1.10 8.15
CA ASP A 322 25.23 -1.18 7.45
C ASP A 322 24.85 0.18 6.87
N ILE A 323 24.75 0.27 5.54
CA ILE A 323 24.46 1.53 4.86
C ILE A 323 23.10 2.12 5.27
N ARG A 324 22.16 1.30 5.75
CA ARG A 324 20.85 1.74 6.21
C ARG A 324 20.92 2.66 7.45
N LYS A 325 22.01 2.56 8.23
CA LYS A 325 22.27 3.49 9.34
C LYS A 325 22.42 4.95 8.90
N THR A 326 22.79 5.21 7.64
CA THR A 326 22.90 6.56 7.10
C THR A 326 21.55 7.27 6.99
N GLN A 327 20.45 6.52 7.05
CA GLN A 327 19.09 7.06 7.01
C GLN A 327 18.56 7.52 8.38
N PHE A 328 19.38 7.44 9.42
CA PHE A 328 19.07 7.98 10.74
C PHE A 328 19.96 9.18 11.00
N PRO A 329 19.44 10.43 10.93
CA PRO A 329 20.22 11.62 11.10
C PRO A 329 20.79 11.73 12.51
N LYS A 330 21.98 12.29 12.58
CA LYS A 330 22.71 12.52 13.83
C LYS A 330 22.92 14.01 14.03
N ASP A 331 22.89 14.44 15.27
CA ASP A 331 23.30 15.77 15.67
C ASP A 331 24.78 16.00 15.32
N SER A 332 25.09 17.15 14.75
CA SER A 332 26.41 17.47 14.23
C SER A 332 27.45 17.71 15.32
N GLU A 333 27.04 18.09 16.52
CA GLU A 333 27.93 18.40 17.65
C GLU A 333 28.20 17.16 18.51
N THR A 334 27.15 16.39 18.82
CA THR A 334 27.26 15.23 19.70
C THR A 334 27.53 13.94 18.97
N ASN A 335 27.24 13.86 17.68
CA ASN A 335 27.25 12.65 16.85
C ASN A 335 26.27 11.56 17.35
N ASP A 336 25.32 11.92 18.18
CA ASP A 336 24.23 11.05 18.62
C ASP A 336 23.05 11.12 17.63
N TYR A 337 22.24 10.07 17.58
CA TYR A 337 21.02 10.08 16.77
C TYR A 337 20.03 11.10 17.35
N ILE A 338 19.41 11.88 16.45
CA ILE A 338 18.40 12.87 16.86
C ILE A 338 17.16 12.11 17.37
N SER A 339 16.84 12.30 18.66
CA SER A 339 15.85 11.50 19.38
C SER A 339 14.92 12.28 20.29
N GLU A 340 14.86 13.62 20.16
CA GLU A 340 14.07 14.48 21.08
C GLU A 340 12.61 14.04 21.22
N THR A 341 12.00 13.54 20.14
CA THR A 341 10.60 13.08 20.11
C THR A 341 10.46 11.68 19.51
N GLY A 342 11.47 10.82 19.66
CA GLY A 342 11.70 9.57 18.97
C GLY A 342 12.72 9.72 17.83
N TYR A 343 13.24 8.64 17.32
CA TYR A 343 14.34 8.66 16.34
C TYR A 343 13.82 9.01 14.95
N LEU A 344 14.42 10.02 14.31
CA LEU A 344 14.12 10.42 12.95
C LEU A 344 14.66 9.41 11.93
N THR A 345 14.00 9.35 10.77
CA THR A 345 14.55 8.66 9.60
C THR A 345 14.35 9.50 8.34
N THR A 346 15.33 9.47 7.45
CA THR A 346 15.28 10.10 6.13
C THR A 346 14.99 9.08 5.02
N LYS A 347 14.66 7.84 5.36
CA LYS A 347 14.37 6.81 4.35
C LYS A 347 13.23 7.22 3.41
N ILE A 348 12.17 7.77 3.97
CA ILE A 348 11.04 8.31 3.21
C ILE A 348 11.16 9.84 3.24
N HIS A 349 11.75 10.39 2.22
CA HIS A 349 12.00 11.83 2.08
C HIS A 349 11.45 12.38 0.77
N SER A 350 11.32 13.68 0.67
CA SER A 350 10.89 14.35 -0.56
C SER A 350 12.05 14.56 -1.52
N ARG A 351 11.76 14.47 -2.82
CA ARG A 351 12.71 14.80 -3.88
C ARG A 351 13.14 16.27 -3.77
N ASN A 352 14.44 16.53 -3.81
CA ASN A 352 15.02 17.89 -3.77
C ASN A 352 14.55 18.74 -2.59
N ASN A 353 14.19 18.15 -1.46
CA ASN A 353 13.55 18.83 -0.33
C ASN A 353 12.25 19.58 -0.69
N GLU A 354 11.65 19.29 -1.84
CA GLU A 354 10.35 19.84 -2.22
C GLU A 354 9.23 18.98 -1.65
N MET A 355 8.36 19.60 -0.88
CA MET A 355 7.30 18.92 -0.16
C MET A 355 6.41 18.08 -1.07
N GLY A 356 6.26 16.82 -0.71
CA GLY A 356 5.29 15.91 -1.32
C GLY A 356 5.74 15.22 -2.60
N GLN A 357 6.88 15.59 -3.15
CA GLN A 357 7.39 14.98 -4.37
C GLN A 357 8.23 13.72 -4.09
N GLY A 358 8.13 12.74 -4.96
CA GLY A 358 8.93 11.52 -4.89
C GLY A 358 8.23 10.31 -5.49
N SER A 359 8.93 9.19 -5.47
CA SER A 359 8.39 7.89 -5.88
C SER A 359 8.58 6.91 -4.73
N PHE A 360 7.48 6.32 -4.26
CA PHE A 360 7.49 5.45 -3.09
C PHE A 360 7.25 4.01 -3.50
N ASN A 361 8.20 3.14 -3.17
CA ASN A 361 8.13 1.74 -3.57
C ASN A 361 6.95 1.02 -2.89
N MET A 362 5.96 0.61 -3.67
CA MET A 362 4.89 -0.32 -3.27
C MET A 362 5.40 -1.76 -3.25
N LEU A 363 6.39 -2.04 -4.11
CA LEU A 363 7.00 -3.33 -4.28
C LEU A 363 8.40 -3.19 -4.88
N ARG A 364 9.38 -3.90 -4.35
CA ARG A 364 10.77 -3.82 -4.81
C ARG A 364 11.54 -5.14 -4.67
N GLY A 365 12.68 -5.23 -5.36
CA GLY A 365 13.42 -6.47 -5.54
C GLY A 365 13.94 -7.10 -4.26
N SER A 366 14.41 -6.33 -3.28
CA SER A 366 14.91 -6.90 -2.01
C SER A 366 13.83 -7.64 -1.23
N GLU A 367 12.57 -7.19 -1.27
CA GLU A 367 11.48 -7.95 -0.68
C GLU A 367 11.35 -9.35 -1.30
N MET A 368 11.51 -9.46 -2.62
CA MET A 368 11.45 -10.75 -3.31
C MET A 368 12.55 -11.71 -2.85
N TYR A 369 13.78 -11.23 -2.68
CA TYR A 369 14.85 -12.05 -2.11
C TYR A 369 14.55 -12.47 -0.68
N LEU A 370 13.94 -11.60 0.13
CA LEU A 370 13.55 -11.93 1.50
C LEU A 370 12.36 -12.90 1.56
N ILE A 371 11.45 -12.87 0.58
CA ILE A 371 10.39 -13.89 0.42
C ILE A 371 11.03 -15.26 0.10
N ILE A 372 11.97 -15.31 -0.85
CA ILE A 372 12.69 -16.55 -1.17
C ILE A 372 13.41 -17.08 0.07
N ALA A 373 14.15 -16.21 0.77
CA ALA A 373 14.91 -16.61 1.95
C ALA A 373 14.01 -17.20 3.04
N GLU A 374 12.88 -16.56 3.32
CA GLU A 374 11.97 -17.00 4.37
C GLU A 374 11.27 -18.33 4.04
N LEU A 375 10.70 -18.42 2.82
CA LEU A 375 10.01 -19.64 2.39
C LEU A 375 10.95 -20.84 2.36
N ALA A 376 12.19 -20.67 1.88
CA ALA A 376 13.19 -21.73 1.84
C ALA A 376 13.65 -22.13 3.27
N ALA A 377 13.84 -21.15 4.16
CA ALA A 377 14.22 -21.43 5.55
C ALA A 377 13.13 -22.20 6.30
N ASP A 378 11.85 -21.84 6.12
CA ASP A 378 10.70 -22.52 6.72
C ASP A 378 10.58 -24.00 6.27
N LYS A 379 11.12 -24.35 5.11
CA LYS A 379 11.19 -25.73 4.58
C LYS A 379 12.57 -26.38 4.77
N GLN A 380 13.47 -25.73 5.51
CA GLN A 380 14.82 -26.19 5.80
C GLN A 380 15.75 -26.30 4.55
N HIS A 381 15.42 -25.61 3.47
CA HIS A 381 16.30 -25.45 2.31
C HIS A 381 17.30 -24.33 2.56
N TYR A 382 18.18 -24.53 3.56
CA TYR A 382 19.05 -23.51 4.13
C TYR A 382 20.04 -22.91 3.14
N ASP A 383 20.51 -23.65 2.15
CA ASP A 383 21.43 -23.11 1.14
C ASP A 383 20.74 -22.06 0.26
N VAL A 384 19.52 -22.35 -0.20
CA VAL A 384 18.68 -21.41 -0.97
C VAL A 384 18.35 -20.17 -0.12
N ALA A 385 17.98 -20.40 1.14
CA ALA A 385 17.66 -19.31 2.06
C ALA A 385 18.86 -18.38 2.31
N LYS A 386 20.05 -18.94 2.56
CA LYS A 386 21.29 -18.16 2.75
C LYS A 386 21.71 -17.42 1.49
N GLU A 387 21.58 -18.04 0.32
CA GLU A 387 21.91 -17.39 -0.94
C GLU A 387 21.05 -16.14 -1.14
N ALA A 388 19.73 -16.25 -1.01
CA ALA A 388 18.81 -15.14 -1.16
C ALA A 388 19.02 -14.05 -0.09
N LEU A 389 19.17 -14.41 1.18
CA LEU A 389 19.48 -13.49 2.27
C LEU A 389 20.77 -12.70 1.98
N ASN A 390 21.82 -13.39 1.53
CA ASN A 390 23.13 -12.79 1.29
C ASN A 390 23.14 -11.79 0.13
N VAL A 391 22.22 -11.91 -0.84
CA VAL A 391 22.07 -10.90 -1.89
C VAL A 391 21.70 -9.54 -1.27
N VAL A 392 20.74 -9.52 -0.36
CA VAL A 392 20.32 -8.29 0.33
C VAL A 392 21.43 -7.79 1.25
N ARG A 393 22.00 -8.64 2.10
CA ARG A 393 23.07 -8.26 3.04
C ARG A 393 24.25 -7.60 2.34
N ILE A 394 24.74 -8.21 1.26
CA ILE A 394 25.87 -7.66 0.48
C ILE A 394 25.49 -6.31 -0.14
N ALA A 395 24.30 -6.17 -0.71
CA ALA A 395 23.84 -4.91 -1.27
C ALA A 395 23.74 -3.78 -0.23
N ARG A 396 23.58 -4.12 1.04
CA ARG A 396 23.54 -3.17 2.18
C ARG A 396 24.86 -3.07 2.94
N GLY A 397 25.98 -3.51 2.33
CA GLY A 397 27.33 -3.36 2.88
C GLY A 397 27.69 -4.36 3.99
N LEU A 398 26.88 -5.39 4.19
CA LEU A 398 27.09 -6.42 5.20
C LEU A 398 27.86 -7.62 4.64
N ASP A 399 28.50 -8.39 5.53
CA ASP A 399 29.08 -9.67 5.16
C ASP A 399 27.97 -10.72 4.96
N LYS A 400 28.34 -11.80 4.26
CA LYS A 400 27.47 -12.97 4.17
C LYS A 400 27.13 -13.49 5.56
N TYR A 401 25.93 -13.99 5.72
CA TYR A 401 25.53 -14.67 6.94
C TYR A 401 26.43 -15.87 7.23
N SER A 402 27.02 -15.89 8.41
CA SER A 402 27.95 -16.93 8.87
C SER A 402 27.43 -17.68 10.11
N GLY A 403 26.19 -17.42 10.53
CA GLY A 403 25.55 -18.07 11.65
C GLY A 403 25.11 -19.52 11.33
N THR A 404 24.47 -20.14 12.29
CA THR A 404 23.98 -21.54 12.18
C THR A 404 22.67 -21.62 11.40
N ASP A 405 22.36 -22.79 10.88
CA ASP A 405 21.04 -23.05 10.23
C ASP A 405 19.87 -22.81 11.20
N ALA A 406 20.05 -23.14 12.46
CA ALA A 406 19.03 -22.92 13.50
C ALA A 406 18.73 -21.43 13.74
N GLY A 407 19.72 -20.54 13.58
CA GLY A 407 19.55 -19.09 13.72
C GLY A 407 19.13 -18.38 12.45
N LEU A 408 19.06 -19.08 11.31
CA LEU A 408 18.83 -18.45 10.01
C LEU A 408 17.44 -17.82 9.90
N ALA A 409 16.42 -18.48 10.42
CA ALA A 409 15.05 -17.95 10.38
C ALA A 409 14.92 -16.63 11.16
N ASP A 410 15.56 -16.54 12.34
CA ASP A 410 15.57 -15.30 13.13
C ASP A 410 16.34 -14.18 12.42
N GLU A 411 17.48 -14.50 11.81
CA GLU A 411 18.25 -13.53 11.02
C GLU A 411 17.46 -13.00 9.82
N ILE A 412 16.73 -13.86 9.10
CA ILE A 412 15.85 -13.44 7.99
C ILE A 412 14.77 -12.48 8.49
N GLN A 413 14.16 -12.76 9.65
CA GLN A 413 13.17 -11.84 10.23
C GLN A 413 13.81 -10.49 10.63
N GLN A 414 15.01 -10.50 11.18
CA GLN A 414 15.73 -9.26 11.49
C GLN A 414 16.12 -8.51 10.21
N GLU A 415 16.53 -9.22 9.15
CA GLU A 415 16.84 -8.60 7.87
C GLU A 415 15.60 -7.96 7.24
N ARG A 416 14.43 -8.60 7.32
CA ARG A 416 13.15 -8.02 6.88
C ARG A 416 12.85 -6.72 7.64
N ARG A 417 13.05 -6.68 8.95
CA ARG A 417 12.86 -5.47 9.76
C ARG A 417 13.81 -4.35 9.32
N ARG A 418 15.12 -4.65 9.19
CA ARG A 418 16.14 -3.67 8.74
C ARG A 418 15.85 -3.13 7.35
N GLU A 419 15.38 -4.00 6.45
CA GLU A 419 15.20 -3.67 5.04
C GLU A 419 13.87 -2.97 4.76
N LEU A 420 12.77 -3.45 5.33
CA LEU A 420 11.41 -3.07 4.94
C LEU A 420 10.73 -2.09 5.92
N PHE A 421 11.44 -1.52 6.90
CA PHE A 421 10.83 -0.52 7.78
C PHE A 421 10.35 0.70 6.99
N ALA A 422 9.30 1.34 7.45
CA ALA A 422 8.61 2.46 6.80
C ALA A 422 7.99 2.13 5.41
N GLU A 423 7.75 0.84 5.12
CA GLU A 423 7.14 0.39 3.87
C GLU A 423 5.84 -0.44 4.09
N GLY A 424 5.26 -0.39 5.28
CA GLY A 424 3.96 -1.01 5.59
C GLY A 424 3.99 -2.53 5.77
N HIS A 425 5.06 -3.09 6.34
CA HIS A 425 5.23 -4.55 6.46
C HIS A 425 5.11 -5.11 7.88
N ARG A 426 5.54 -4.36 8.89
CA ARG A 426 5.87 -4.93 10.21
C ARG A 426 4.72 -5.66 10.89
N LEU A 427 3.53 -5.07 10.98
CA LEU A 427 2.36 -5.73 11.57
C LEU A 427 2.03 -7.05 10.88
N PHE A 428 2.09 -7.08 9.56
CA PHE A 428 1.76 -8.27 8.77
C PHE A 428 2.74 -9.41 9.01
N ASP A 429 4.03 -9.11 9.10
CA ASP A 429 5.06 -10.08 9.46
C ASP A 429 4.85 -10.60 10.89
N MET A 430 4.52 -9.72 11.85
CA MET A 430 4.21 -10.12 13.22
C MET A 430 2.98 -11.03 13.29
N LYS A 431 1.89 -10.68 12.61
CA LYS A 431 0.66 -11.50 12.56
C LYS A 431 0.94 -12.88 11.96
N ARG A 432 1.59 -12.92 10.80
CA ARG A 432 1.89 -14.16 10.07
C ARG A 432 2.81 -15.08 10.87
N ARG A 433 3.85 -14.53 11.51
CA ARG A 433 4.79 -15.28 12.35
C ARG A 433 4.24 -15.55 13.76
N GLY A 434 3.21 -14.83 14.18
CA GLY A 434 2.62 -14.93 15.52
C GLY A 434 3.53 -14.39 16.60
N LEU A 435 4.15 -13.25 16.33
CA LEU A 435 5.04 -12.57 17.27
C LEU A 435 4.24 -11.75 18.29
N ALA A 436 4.82 -11.53 19.46
CA ALA A 436 4.33 -10.58 20.44
C ALA A 436 4.69 -9.15 20.04
N LEU A 437 3.85 -8.18 20.38
CA LEU A 437 4.21 -6.76 20.35
C LEU A 437 4.86 -6.42 21.69
N THR A 438 6.06 -5.84 21.68
CA THR A 438 6.76 -5.41 22.90
C THR A 438 7.24 -3.98 22.71
N ARG A 439 6.70 -3.06 23.53
CA ARG A 439 7.04 -1.63 23.53
C ARG A 439 7.50 -1.15 24.90
N THR A 440 7.14 -1.86 25.98
CA THR A 440 7.52 -1.49 27.35
C THR A 440 9.04 -1.54 27.52
N GLY A 441 9.61 -0.42 27.97
CA GLY A 441 11.05 -0.26 28.19
C GLY A 441 11.89 -0.18 26.92
N VAL A 442 11.26 -0.02 25.74
CA VAL A 442 11.95 0.17 24.47
C VAL A 442 12.14 1.66 24.20
N ASP A 443 13.39 2.06 24.03
CA ASP A 443 13.80 3.45 23.78
C ASP A 443 13.12 4.00 22.51
N GLY A 444 12.43 5.12 22.66
CA GLY A 444 11.51 5.72 21.69
C GLY A 444 10.04 5.47 22.05
N HIS A 445 9.65 4.23 22.34
CA HIS A 445 8.31 3.92 22.83
C HIS A 445 8.08 4.37 24.28
N ASP A 446 9.13 4.44 25.07
CA ASP A 446 9.11 4.91 26.48
C ASP A 446 8.81 6.41 26.63
N LEU A 447 8.82 7.17 25.55
CA LEU A 447 8.32 8.54 25.50
C LEU A 447 6.80 8.63 25.77
N TRP A 448 6.07 7.55 25.54
CA TRP A 448 4.65 7.45 25.89
C TRP A 448 4.46 6.99 27.33
N THR A 449 3.58 7.68 28.08
CA THR A 449 3.24 7.31 29.46
C THR A 449 2.49 5.98 29.55
N SER A 450 1.75 5.63 28.51
CA SER A 450 1.08 4.32 28.37
C SER A 450 1.78 3.52 27.29
N GLN A 451 2.60 2.56 27.69
CA GLN A 451 3.24 1.61 26.81
C GLN A 451 2.40 0.35 26.72
N LEU A 452 2.36 -0.24 25.54
CA LEU A 452 1.52 -1.40 25.25
C LEU A 452 2.37 -2.60 24.87
N ASP A 453 2.16 -3.71 25.59
CA ASP A 453 2.64 -5.02 25.20
C ASP A 453 1.45 -5.93 24.90
N LEU A 454 1.49 -6.62 23.78
CA LEU A 454 0.47 -7.58 23.39
C LEU A 454 1.14 -8.96 23.22
N PRO A 455 0.65 -10.00 23.93
CA PRO A 455 1.21 -11.33 23.78
C PRO A 455 0.97 -11.88 22.36
N ALA A 456 1.81 -12.82 21.99
CA ALA A 456 1.64 -13.56 20.74
C ALA A 456 0.21 -14.14 20.66
N GLY A 457 -0.47 -13.95 19.53
CA GLY A 457 -1.84 -14.41 19.35
C GLY A 457 -2.93 -13.55 19.99
N SER A 458 -2.58 -12.35 20.49
CA SER A 458 -3.57 -11.38 20.98
C SER A 458 -4.61 -11.06 19.91
N CYS A 459 -5.90 -11.03 20.29
CA CYS A 459 -6.98 -10.65 19.37
C CYS A 459 -6.81 -9.22 18.84
N LEU A 460 -6.27 -8.30 19.63
CA LEU A 460 -5.98 -6.92 19.20
C LEU A 460 -4.98 -6.84 18.04
N LEU A 461 -4.10 -7.85 17.87
CA LEU A 461 -3.23 -7.94 16.70
C LEU A 461 -3.96 -8.48 15.46
N TYR A 462 -5.10 -9.17 15.64
CA TYR A 462 -5.72 -9.95 14.55
C TYR A 462 -7.06 -9.42 14.07
N THR A 463 -7.72 -8.58 14.84
CA THR A 463 -9.04 -8.05 14.45
C THR A 463 -9.16 -6.60 14.89
N SER A 464 -9.60 -5.73 14.00
CA SER A 464 -10.35 -4.57 14.45
C SER A 464 -11.81 -5.02 14.60
N ASP A 465 -12.43 -4.84 15.77
CA ASP A 465 -13.86 -5.12 15.98
C ASP A 465 -14.78 -4.30 15.05
N ALA A 466 -14.21 -3.31 14.37
CA ALA A 466 -14.87 -2.46 13.40
C ALA A 466 -15.47 -3.20 12.19
N ALA A 467 -14.94 -4.38 11.86
CA ALA A 467 -15.49 -5.15 10.77
C ALA A 467 -16.83 -5.85 11.12
N ASP A 468 -17.25 -5.85 12.40
CA ASP A 468 -18.52 -6.45 12.82
C ASP A 468 -19.71 -5.48 12.80
N GLU A 469 -19.47 -4.17 12.62
CA GLU A 469 -20.50 -3.13 12.65
C GLU A 469 -20.67 -2.39 11.29
N LEU A 470 -19.88 -2.74 10.26
CA LEU A 470 -19.99 -2.22 8.90
C LEU A 470 -20.59 -3.27 7.96
#